data_f9265677e22815f2f7a449e3684a4315
#
_entry.id   f9265677e22815f2f7a449e3684a4315
#
_cell.length_a   1.000
_cell.length_b   1.000
_cell.length_c   1.000
_cell.angle_alpha   90.00
_cell.angle_beta   90.00
_cell.angle_gamma   90.00
#
_symmetry.space_group_name_H-M   'P 1'
#
loop_
_entity.id
_entity.type
_entity.pdbx_description
1 polymer ?
#
loop_
_entity_poly.entity_id
_entity_poly.type
_entity_poly.pdbx_seq_one_letter_code
_entity_poly.pdbx_strand_id
1 'polypeptide(L)'
;QWRMYRTENAMEKYFLPGFQAAVDCKTAGIMSCYSRPMPINANQTYRGVDINSDSVATSYNATLLQTLLRDTMGFEGFVNTDSNILFDIPWGVEELTPLERIALMYNAGSDIIGDWWGKPIDYSLALEAYSKGMIQEEALTRATTKNVVSLLESDRFENPYKDLQTSLAAEAAYAPKVETLALEMSTKSLVLL
;
A
#
# COMPACT_ATOMS: atom_id res chain seq x y z
N GLN A 1 8.09 -15.22 -9.06
CA GLN A 1 6.89 -14.57 -8.53
C GLN A 1 6.78 -14.81 -7.04
N TRP A 2 6.48 -13.78 -6.29
CA TRP A 2 6.37 -13.82 -4.84
C TRP A 2 5.02 -14.43 -4.45
N ARG A 3 5.07 -15.63 -3.88
CA ARG A 3 3.89 -16.39 -3.46
C ARG A 3 3.85 -16.43 -1.94
N MET A 4 2.72 -16.07 -1.36
CA MET A 4 2.51 -16.12 0.08
C MET A 4 1.71 -17.37 0.42
N TYR A 5 2.36 -18.32 1.07
CA TYR A 5 1.72 -19.52 1.62
C TYR A 5 1.32 -19.27 3.08
N ARG A 6 0.12 -19.66 3.44
CA ARG A 6 -0.46 -19.41 4.76
C ARG A 6 -0.95 -20.71 5.36
N THR A 7 -0.74 -20.87 6.65
CA THR A 7 -1.42 -21.91 7.42
C THR A 7 -2.78 -21.43 7.89
N GLU A 8 -3.59 -22.31 8.44
CA GLU A 8 -4.94 -22.00 8.95
C GLU A 8 -4.92 -20.79 9.88
N ASN A 9 -5.72 -19.80 9.57
CA ASN A 9 -5.84 -18.52 10.31
C ASN A 9 -4.51 -17.83 10.66
N ALA A 10 -3.45 -18.05 9.89
CA ALA A 10 -2.16 -17.40 10.13
C ALA A 10 -2.24 -15.87 10.01
N MET A 11 -3.11 -15.36 9.12
CA MET A 11 -3.29 -13.92 8.95
C MET A 11 -3.80 -13.29 10.25
N GLU A 12 -4.90 -13.77 10.81
CA GLU A 12 -5.49 -13.27 12.05
C GLU A 12 -4.54 -13.40 13.23
N LYS A 13 -3.83 -14.52 13.30
CA LYS A 13 -3.01 -14.86 14.48
C LYS A 13 -1.67 -14.11 14.53
N TYR A 14 -1.02 -13.91 13.37
CA TYR A 14 0.37 -13.47 13.34
C TYR A 14 0.62 -12.16 12.60
N PHE A 15 -0.21 -11.83 11.61
CA PHE A 15 0.07 -10.69 10.72
C PHE A 15 -0.85 -9.51 10.94
N LEU A 16 -2.16 -9.73 10.96
CA LEU A 16 -3.15 -8.65 11.03
C LEU A 16 -3.16 -7.85 12.34
N PRO A 17 -2.79 -8.41 13.52
CA PRO A 17 -2.73 -7.59 14.73
C PRO A 17 -1.80 -6.38 14.62
N GLY A 18 -0.66 -6.51 13.93
CA GLY A 18 0.24 -5.38 13.69
C GLY A 18 -0.35 -4.33 12.76
N PHE A 19 -1.01 -4.77 11.69
CA PHE A 19 -1.73 -3.86 10.80
C PHE A 19 -2.92 -3.18 11.48
N GLN A 20 -3.67 -3.91 12.30
CA GLN A 20 -4.76 -3.31 13.07
C GLN A 20 -4.25 -2.22 14.02
N ALA A 21 -3.15 -2.46 14.72
CA ALA A 21 -2.55 -1.45 15.58
C ALA A 21 -2.15 -0.19 14.80
N ALA A 22 -1.62 -0.34 13.59
CA ALA A 22 -1.31 0.81 12.72
C ALA A 22 -2.59 1.56 12.28
N VAL A 23 -3.64 0.83 11.94
CA VAL A 23 -4.96 1.43 11.60
C VAL A 23 -5.55 2.16 12.81
N ASP A 24 -5.51 1.57 14.00
CA ASP A 24 -6.01 2.18 15.24
C ASP A 24 -5.22 3.46 15.59
N CYS A 25 -3.94 3.52 15.24
CA CYS A 25 -3.10 4.73 15.34
C CYS A 25 -3.33 5.74 14.21
N LYS A 26 -4.29 5.51 13.31
CA LYS A 26 -4.64 6.38 12.19
C LYS A 26 -3.47 6.66 11.24
N THR A 27 -2.73 5.60 10.87
CA THR A 27 -1.70 5.75 9.85
C THR A 27 -2.27 6.35 8.56
N ALA A 28 -1.58 7.33 7.98
CA ALA A 28 -2.06 8.06 6.81
C ALA A 28 -2.09 7.22 5.55
N GLY A 29 -1.17 6.27 5.39
CA GLY A 29 -1.07 5.44 4.20
C GLY A 29 -0.52 4.05 4.47
N ILE A 30 -0.88 3.12 3.59
CA ILE A 30 -0.36 1.75 3.56
C ILE A 30 0.08 1.42 2.15
N MET A 31 1.23 0.79 2.01
CA MET A 31 1.72 0.29 0.73
C MET A 31 1.28 -1.16 0.53
N SER A 32 0.69 -1.46 -0.61
CA SER A 32 0.39 -2.84 -1.01
C SER A 32 1.63 -3.53 -1.57
N CYS A 33 1.74 -4.83 -1.35
CA CYS A 33 2.91 -5.60 -1.76
C CYS A 33 2.68 -6.40 -3.05
N TYR A 34 3.77 -6.90 -3.64
CA TYR A 34 3.75 -7.79 -4.80
C TYR A 34 3.26 -9.21 -4.50
N SER A 35 3.29 -9.60 -3.23
CA SER A 35 2.98 -10.97 -2.84
C SER A 35 1.54 -11.33 -3.17
N ARG A 36 1.38 -12.49 -3.80
CA ARG A 36 0.06 -13.05 -4.13
C ARG A 36 -0.28 -14.16 -3.14
N PRO A 37 -1.46 -14.12 -2.50
CA PRO A 37 -1.93 -15.21 -1.68
C PRO A 37 -2.10 -16.47 -2.54
N MET A 38 -1.55 -17.59 -2.07
CA MET A 38 -1.75 -18.85 -2.77
C MET A 38 -2.97 -19.55 -2.20
N PRO A 39 -3.84 -20.08 -3.06
CA PRO A 39 -4.93 -20.96 -2.63
C PRO A 39 -4.32 -22.26 -2.16
N ILE A 40 -4.05 -22.35 -0.88
CA ILE A 40 -3.77 -23.61 -0.19
C ILE A 40 -4.98 -23.93 0.67
N ASN A 41 -5.16 -25.21 1.03
CA ASN A 41 -6.30 -25.70 1.81
C ASN A 41 -6.30 -25.16 3.26
N ALA A 42 -6.09 -23.87 3.42
CA ALA A 42 -6.00 -23.20 4.70
C ALA A 42 -6.88 -21.95 4.67
N ASN A 43 -7.99 -22.00 5.39
CA ASN A 43 -8.91 -20.89 5.50
C ASN A 43 -8.27 -19.72 6.23
N GLN A 44 -8.63 -18.53 5.82
CA GLN A 44 -8.25 -17.29 6.48
C GLN A 44 -9.51 -16.51 6.82
N THR A 45 -9.67 -16.20 8.07
CA THR A 45 -10.73 -15.29 8.56
C THR A 45 -10.11 -14.16 9.36
N TYR A 46 -10.82 -13.07 9.51
CA TYR A 46 -10.48 -12.00 10.44
C TYR A 46 -11.76 -11.45 11.06
N ARG A 47 -11.87 -11.49 12.38
CA ARG A 47 -13.07 -11.07 13.11
C ARG A 47 -14.36 -11.70 12.55
N GLY A 48 -14.28 -12.94 12.13
CA GLY A 48 -15.41 -13.69 11.56
C GLY A 48 -15.69 -13.41 10.07
N VAL A 49 -14.94 -12.52 9.44
CA VAL A 49 -15.04 -12.22 8.00
C VAL A 49 -14.10 -13.14 7.22
N ASP A 50 -14.61 -13.77 6.17
CA ASP A 50 -13.80 -14.55 5.24
C ASP A 50 -12.90 -13.62 4.44
N ILE A 51 -11.59 -13.85 4.50
CA ILE A 51 -10.57 -13.10 3.77
C ILE A 51 -9.78 -13.99 2.80
N ASN A 52 -10.32 -15.13 2.46
CA ASN A 52 -9.81 -15.90 1.34
C ASN A 52 -9.97 -15.09 0.06
N SER A 53 -8.93 -15.00 -0.72
CA SER A 53 -8.86 -14.07 -1.84
C SER A 53 -8.22 -14.70 -3.05
N ASP A 54 -8.45 -14.11 -4.20
CA ASP A 54 -7.80 -14.48 -5.44
C ASP A 54 -6.27 -14.42 -5.32
N SER A 55 -5.60 -15.28 -6.10
CA SER A 55 -4.14 -15.33 -6.13
C SER A 55 -3.56 -14.24 -7.03
N VAL A 56 -3.82 -12.99 -6.66
CA VAL A 56 -3.26 -11.79 -7.31
C VAL A 56 -2.50 -10.96 -6.30
N ALA A 57 -1.61 -10.09 -6.78
CA ALA A 57 -0.90 -9.14 -5.90
C ALA A 57 -1.90 -8.28 -5.11
N THR A 58 -1.49 -7.86 -3.92
CA THR A 58 -2.37 -7.10 -3.02
C THR A 58 -2.94 -5.84 -3.71
N SER A 59 -2.18 -5.19 -4.58
CA SER A 59 -2.64 -4.01 -5.35
C SER A 59 -3.88 -4.27 -6.21
N TYR A 60 -4.13 -5.52 -6.58
CA TYR A 60 -5.26 -5.96 -7.41
C TYR A 60 -6.33 -6.71 -6.62
N ASN A 61 -6.19 -6.81 -5.30
CA ASN A 61 -6.95 -7.72 -4.47
C ASN A 61 -8.03 -6.99 -3.67
N ALA A 62 -9.26 -6.96 -4.20
CA ALA A 62 -10.39 -6.29 -3.56
C ALA A 62 -10.74 -6.89 -2.19
N THR A 63 -10.59 -8.20 -2.00
CA THR A 63 -10.83 -8.83 -0.68
C THR A 63 -9.89 -8.29 0.37
N LEU A 64 -8.60 -8.14 0.05
CA LEU A 64 -7.61 -7.62 1.00
C LEU A 64 -7.70 -6.10 1.19
N LEU A 65 -7.95 -5.33 0.12
CA LEU A 65 -7.94 -3.87 0.20
C LEU A 65 -9.28 -3.29 0.63
N GLN A 66 -10.40 -3.84 0.12
CA GLN A 66 -11.71 -3.34 0.46
C GLN A 66 -12.28 -4.08 1.66
N THR A 67 -12.57 -5.37 1.52
CA THR A 67 -13.27 -6.14 2.57
C THR A 67 -12.48 -6.20 3.88
N LEU A 68 -11.18 -6.53 3.82
CA LEU A 68 -10.37 -6.64 5.02
C LEU A 68 -9.92 -5.26 5.53
N LEU A 69 -9.14 -4.53 4.73
CA LEU A 69 -8.45 -3.35 5.20
C LEU A 69 -9.43 -2.20 5.51
N ARG A 70 -10.34 -1.89 4.56
CA ARG A 70 -11.27 -0.77 4.75
C ARG A 70 -12.48 -1.13 5.59
N ASP A 71 -13.22 -2.16 5.20
CA ASP A 71 -14.52 -2.44 5.80
C ASP A 71 -14.39 -3.12 7.16
N THR A 72 -13.45 -4.07 7.33
CA THR A 72 -13.30 -4.85 8.58
C THR A 72 -12.34 -4.19 9.57
N MET A 73 -11.20 -3.67 9.12
CA MET A 73 -10.21 -3.04 9.99
C MET A 73 -10.48 -1.55 10.22
N GLY A 74 -11.27 -0.89 9.37
CA GLY A 74 -11.62 0.52 9.50
C GLY A 74 -10.55 1.48 9.00
N PHE A 75 -9.73 1.09 8.01
CA PHE A 75 -8.69 1.96 7.46
C PHE A 75 -9.27 3.09 6.62
N GLU A 76 -8.97 4.31 6.98
CA GLU A 76 -9.45 5.53 6.32
C GLU A 76 -8.42 6.23 5.43
N GLY A 77 -7.15 5.83 5.50
CA GLY A 77 -6.06 6.43 4.74
C GLY A 77 -6.02 6.03 3.26
N PHE A 78 -4.93 6.40 2.58
CA PHE A 78 -4.68 6.00 1.19
C PHE A 78 -3.90 4.68 1.10
N VAL A 79 -4.10 3.96 0.00
CA VAL A 79 -3.30 2.79 -0.38
C VAL A 79 -2.48 3.15 -1.60
N ASN A 80 -1.14 3.14 -1.48
CA ASN A 80 -0.26 3.20 -2.64
C ASN A 80 0.20 1.80 -3.05
N THR A 81 0.42 1.62 -4.34
CA THR A 81 1.02 0.38 -4.84
C THR A 81 2.52 0.38 -4.58
N ASP A 82 3.13 -0.80 -4.61
CA ASP A 82 4.56 -0.92 -4.81
C ASP A 82 4.95 -0.47 -6.22
N SER A 83 6.24 -0.25 -6.47
CA SER A 83 6.75 0.33 -7.72
C SER A 83 6.49 -0.58 -8.93
N ASN A 84 6.22 0.03 -10.08
CA ASN A 84 6.08 -0.63 -11.39
C ASN A 84 5.07 -1.80 -11.45
N ILE A 85 4.04 -1.75 -10.64
CA ILE A 85 3.05 -2.83 -10.52
C ILE A 85 2.33 -3.12 -11.85
N LEU A 86 2.20 -2.13 -12.75
CA LEU A 86 1.42 -2.27 -13.98
C LEU A 86 2.16 -3.00 -15.10
N PHE A 87 3.50 -2.92 -15.15
CA PHE A 87 4.25 -3.26 -16.38
C PHE A 87 5.21 -4.43 -16.21
N ASP A 88 5.85 -4.59 -15.07
CA ASP A 88 7.01 -5.44 -14.94
C ASP A 88 6.65 -6.92 -14.80
N ILE A 89 6.23 -7.32 -13.64
CA ILE A 89 5.81 -8.69 -13.38
C ILE A 89 4.28 -8.72 -13.24
N PRO A 90 3.62 -9.64 -13.93
CA PRO A 90 2.14 -9.65 -13.98
C PRO A 90 1.45 -9.92 -12.64
N TRP A 91 2.15 -10.42 -11.65
CA TRP A 91 1.66 -10.55 -10.27
C TRP A 91 0.30 -11.28 -10.10
N GLY A 92 0.04 -12.24 -10.99
CA GLY A 92 -1.22 -12.99 -11.00
C GLY A 92 -2.30 -12.42 -11.94
N VAL A 93 -1.97 -11.37 -12.70
CA VAL A 93 -2.84 -10.76 -13.71
C VAL A 93 -2.19 -10.81 -15.11
N GLU A 94 -1.53 -11.92 -15.40
CA GLU A 94 -0.74 -12.14 -16.61
C GLU A 94 -1.55 -11.94 -17.88
N GLU A 95 -2.81 -12.33 -17.86
CA GLU A 95 -3.71 -12.27 -19.02
C GLU A 95 -4.29 -10.87 -19.27
N LEU A 96 -4.12 -9.94 -18.34
CA LEU A 96 -4.67 -8.59 -18.46
C LEU A 96 -3.68 -7.64 -19.15
N THR A 97 -4.22 -6.79 -20.01
CA THR A 97 -3.49 -5.65 -20.60
C THR A 97 -3.17 -4.60 -19.52
N PRO A 98 -2.19 -3.71 -19.74
CA PRO A 98 -1.92 -2.61 -18.81
C PRO A 98 -3.15 -1.74 -18.51
N LEU A 99 -4.03 -1.56 -19.50
CA LEU A 99 -5.27 -0.81 -19.34
C LEU A 99 -6.26 -1.51 -18.40
N GLU A 100 -6.39 -2.82 -18.52
CA GLU A 100 -7.23 -3.63 -17.63
C GLU A 100 -6.63 -3.71 -16.23
N ARG A 101 -5.30 -3.78 -16.11
CA ARG A 101 -4.61 -3.80 -14.81
C ARG A 101 -4.82 -2.51 -14.03
N ILE A 102 -4.71 -1.35 -14.67
CA ILE A 102 -4.94 -0.07 -13.98
C ILE A 102 -6.40 0.06 -13.53
N ALA A 103 -7.35 -0.38 -14.35
CA ALA A 103 -8.76 -0.40 -13.99
C ALA A 103 -9.02 -1.32 -12.77
N LEU A 104 -8.49 -2.55 -12.82
CA LEU A 104 -8.60 -3.50 -11.72
C LEU A 104 -7.98 -2.95 -10.43
N MET A 105 -6.81 -2.31 -10.51
CA MET A 105 -6.12 -1.73 -9.37
C MET A 105 -6.96 -0.68 -8.64
N TYR A 106 -7.52 0.31 -9.38
CA TYR A 106 -8.38 1.32 -8.76
C TYR A 106 -9.66 0.72 -8.19
N ASN A 107 -10.31 -0.17 -8.93
CA ASN A 107 -11.55 -0.82 -8.49
C ASN A 107 -11.31 -1.74 -7.28
N ALA A 108 -10.14 -2.34 -7.15
CA ALA A 108 -9.78 -3.19 -6.01
C ALA A 108 -9.51 -2.40 -4.71
N GLY A 109 -9.23 -1.10 -4.76
CA GLY A 109 -9.03 -0.31 -3.55
C GLY A 109 -7.69 0.41 -3.43
N SER A 110 -6.80 0.32 -4.42
CA SER A 110 -5.58 1.14 -4.49
C SER A 110 -5.93 2.57 -4.90
N ASP A 111 -5.20 3.55 -4.37
CA ASP A 111 -5.48 4.98 -4.57
C ASP A 111 -4.34 5.71 -5.28
N ILE A 112 -3.10 5.26 -5.10
CA ILE A 112 -1.90 5.86 -5.69
C ILE A 112 -1.10 4.78 -6.38
N ILE A 113 -0.60 5.09 -7.59
CA ILE A 113 0.31 4.22 -8.32
C ILE A 113 1.74 4.54 -7.88
N GLY A 114 2.47 3.54 -7.40
CA GLY A 114 3.90 3.66 -7.11
C GLY A 114 4.72 3.90 -8.37
N ASP A 115 5.64 4.86 -8.31
CA ASP A 115 6.50 5.22 -9.44
C ASP A 115 7.60 4.18 -9.68
N TRP A 116 8.16 4.22 -10.89
CA TRP A 116 9.27 3.38 -11.32
C TRP A 116 10.54 4.20 -11.49
N TRP A 117 11.48 4.05 -10.55
CA TRP A 117 12.85 4.57 -10.68
C TRP A 117 12.94 6.02 -11.19
N GLY A 118 12.10 6.91 -10.66
CA GLY A 118 12.11 8.33 -10.98
C GLY A 118 11.56 8.71 -12.35
N LYS A 119 10.82 7.81 -12.99
CA LYS A 119 10.03 8.15 -14.19
C LYS A 119 8.64 8.59 -13.77
N PRO A 120 8.15 9.73 -14.26
CA PRO A 120 6.79 10.16 -14.00
C PRO A 120 5.79 9.09 -14.43
N ILE A 121 4.78 8.86 -13.61
CA ILE A 121 3.68 7.97 -13.97
C ILE A 121 2.88 8.63 -15.09
N ASP A 122 2.67 7.90 -16.15
CA ASP A 122 1.76 8.31 -17.22
C ASP A 122 0.32 7.95 -16.84
N TYR A 123 -0.40 8.93 -16.32
CA TYR A 123 -1.82 8.77 -15.97
C TYR A 123 -2.75 8.69 -17.18
N SER A 124 -2.25 8.77 -18.42
CA SER A 124 -3.08 8.64 -19.64
C SER A 124 -3.83 7.31 -19.69
N LEU A 125 -3.21 6.23 -19.19
CA LEU A 125 -3.87 4.92 -19.06
C LEU A 125 -5.08 4.97 -18.11
N ALA A 126 -4.98 5.69 -17.00
CA ALA A 126 -6.11 5.83 -16.07
C ALA A 126 -7.25 6.63 -16.71
N LEU A 127 -6.92 7.71 -17.41
CA LEU A 127 -7.90 8.51 -18.14
C LEU A 127 -8.59 7.72 -19.27
N GLU A 128 -7.81 6.91 -20.00
CA GLU A 128 -8.34 6.04 -21.04
C GLU A 128 -9.27 4.97 -20.43
N ALA A 129 -8.84 4.29 -19.39
CA ALA A 129 -9.67 3.28 -18.71
C ALA A 129 -10.97 3.88 -18.16
N TYR A 130 -10.90 5.07 -17.57
CA TYR A 130 -12.09 5.78 -17.09
C TYR A 130 -13.02 6.17 -18.24
N SER A 131 -12.49 6.74 -19.32
CA SER A 131 -13.30 7.13 -20.49
C SER A 131 -14.01 5.94 -21.15
N LYS A 132 -13.48 4.76 -21.01
CA LYS A 132 -14.08 3.49 -21.47
C LYS A 132 -15.02 2.86 -20.44
N GLY A 133 -15.27 3.50 -19.30
CA GLY A 133 -16.11 2.97 -18.22
C GLY A 133 -15.55 1.76 -17.49
N MET A 134 -14.24 1.53 -17.57
CA MET A 134 -13.57 0.41 -16.90
C MET A 134 -13.25 0.69 -15.42
N ILE A 135 -13.06 1.97 -15.05
CA ILE A 135 -12.89 2.41 -13.67
C ILE A 135 -14.24 2.94 -13.17
N GLN A 136 -14.67 2.43 -12.02
CA GLN A 136 -15.88 2.90 -11.35
C GLN A 136 -15.67 4.32 -10.81
N GLU A 137 -16.67 5.17 -10.90
CA GLU A 137 -16.57 6.56 -10.44
C GLU A 137 -16.28 6.66 -8.94
N GLU A 138 -16.87 5.77 -8.16
CA GLU A 138 -16.64 5.69 -6.72
C GLU A 138 -15.18 5.36 -6.39
N ALA A 139 -14.54 4.49 -7.19
CA ALA A 139 -13.12 4.15 -7.02
C ALA A 139 -12.21 5.35 -7.30
N LEU A 140 -12.51 6.11 -8.36
CA LEU A 140 -11.74 7.30 -8.71
C LEU A 140 -11.96 8.43 -7.69
N THR A 141 -13.21 8.65 -7.27
CA THR A 141 -13.58 9.63 -6.25
C THR A 141 -12.89 9.30 -4.91
N ARG A 142 -12.90 8.03 -4.49
CA ARG A 142 -12.17 7.58 -3.31
C ARG A 142 -10.68 7.91 -3.44
N ALA A 143 -10.04 7.48 -4.52
CA ALA A 143 -8.61 7.68 -4.75
C ALA A 143 -8.23 9.17 -4.70
N THR A 144 -8.96 10.02 -5.41
CA THR A 144 -8.74 11.47 -5.42
C THR A 144 -8.93 12.08 -4.04
N THR A 145 -10.01 11.72 -3.34
CA THR A 145 -10.30 12.23 -1.99
C THR A 145 -9.19 11.87 -1.02
N LYS A 146 -8.75 10.61 -1.00
CA LYS A 146 -7.68 10.17 -0.09
C LYS A 146 -6.35 10.89 -0.35
N ASN A 147 -6.01 11.15 -1.61
CA ASN A 147 -4.83 11.93 -1.98
C ASN A 147 -4.92 13.38 -1.51
N VAL A 148 -6.05 14.04 -1.74
CA VAL A 148 -6.26 15.44 -1.33
C VAL A 148 -6.25 15.57 0.19
N VAL A 149 -6.95 14.69 0.92
CA VAL A 149 -6.96 14.69 2.39
C VAL A 149 -5.54 14.53 2.94
N SER A 150 -4.77 13.59 2.42
CA SER A 150 -3.37 13.39 2.83
C SER A 150 -2.50 14.64 2.62
N LEU A 151 -2.71 15.36 1.51
CA LEU A 151 -2.00 16.61 1.26
C LEU A 151 -2.38 17.70 2.27
N LEU A 152 -3.66 17.84 2.58
CA LEU A 152 -4.16 18.81 3.55
C LEU A 152 -3.65 18.51 4.97
N GLU A 153 -3.74 17.25 5.40
CA GLU A 153 -3.29 16.82 6.72
C GLU A 153 -1.76 16.89 6.92
N SER A 154 -0.99 16.88 5.84
CA SER A 154 0.48 16.96 5.89
C SER A 154 1.05 18.38 6.04
N ASP A 155 0.22 19.42 6.18
CA ASP A 155 0.60 20.83 6.20
C ASP A 155 1.29 21.33 4.90
N ARG A 156 1.34 20.49 3.88
CA ARG A 156 2.03 20.84 2.62
C ARG A 156 1.20 21.74 1.71
N PHE A 157 -0.09 21.81 1.95
CA PHE A 157 -0.95 22.70 1.19
C PHE A 157 -0.76 24.17 1.62
N GLU A 158 -0.71 24.43 2.92
CA GLU A 158 -0.48 25.75 3.49
C GLU A 158 0.99 26.15 3.45
N ASN A 159 1.89 25.19 3.68
CA ASN A 159 3.33 25.40 3.77
C ASN A 159 4.09 24.49 2.79
N PRO A 160 3.96 24.70 1.46
CA PRO A 160 4.55 23.82 0.45
C PRO A 160 6.09 23.84 0.44
N TYR A 161 6.69 24.91 0.96
CA TYR A 161 8.14 25.07 1.02
C TYR A 161 8.60 25.21 2.46
N LYS A 162 9.44 24.29 2.91
CA LYS A 162 10.14 24.44 4.19
C LYS A 162 11.41 25.25 4.01
N ASP A 163 11.68 26.13 4.95
CA ASP A 163 12.94 26.86 4.97
C ASP A 163 14.13 25.88 5.11
N LEU A 164 15.08 25.98 4.17
CA LEU A 164 16.23 25.09 4.11
C LEU A 164 17.11 25.21 5.38
N GLN A 165 17.32 26.42 5.89
CA GLN A 165 18.17 26.61 7.06
C GLN A 165 17.55 26.01 8.31
N THR A 166 16.26 26.16 8.50
CA THR A 166 15.51 25.52 9.59
C THR A 166 15.58 24.00 9.48
N SER A 167 15.46 23.45 8.28
CA SER A 167 15.54 22.01 8.04
C SER A 167 16.95 21.45 8.34
N LEU A 168 18.00 22.14 7.89
CA LEU A 168 19.39 21.76 8.17
C LEU A 168 19.74 21.86 9.67
N ALA A 169 19.26 22.89 10.35
CA ALA A 169 19.45 23.03 11.79
C ALA A 169 18.75 21.91 12.58
N ALA A 170 17.55 21.52 12.18
CA ALA A 170 16.83 20.41 12.77
C ALA A 170 17.56 19.07 12.53
N GLU A 171 18.05 18.81 11.32
CA GLU A 171 18.86 17.63 11.00
C GLU A 171 20.12 17.58 11.87
N ALA A 172 20.89 18.67 11.93
CA ALA A 172 22.12 18.73 12.72
C ALA A 172 21.86 18.46 14.21
N ALA A 173 20.72 18.89 14.75
CA ALA A 173 20.34 18.66 16.14
C ALA A 173 20.00 17.17 16.42
N TYR A 174 19.48 16.44 15.42
CA TYR A 174 19.08 15.04 15.58
C TYR A 174 20.17 14.05 15.16
N ALA A 175 21.06 14.39 14.25
CA ALA A 175 22.07 13.50 13.69
C ALA A 175 22.86 12.71 14.74
N PRO A 176 23.41 13.31 15.83
CA PRO A 176 24.18 12.55 16.81
C PRO A 176 23.36 11.47 17.55
N LYS A 177 22.07 11.73 17.78
CA LYS A 177 21.14 10.77 18.39
C LYS A 177 20.84 9.62 17.45
N VAL A 178 20.62 9.94 16.16
CA VAL A 178 20.34 8.95 15.11
C VAL A 178 21.55 8.05 14.92
N GLU A 179 22.76 8.60 14.83
CA GLU A 179 24.00 7.84 14.70
C GLU A 179 24.23 6.88 15.87
N THR A 180 24.03 7.35 17.11
CA THR A 180 24.14 6.53 18.31
C THR A 180 23.15 5.37 18.28
N LEU A 181 21.88 5.67 17.98
CA LEU A 181 20.83 4.67 17.91
C LEU A 181 21.09 3.65 16.78
N ALA A 182 21.49 4.13 15.60
CA ALA A 182 21.80 3.27 14.46
C ALA A 182 22.96 2.31 14.77
N LEU A 183 24.02 2.79 15.43
CA LEU A 183 25.12 1.95 15.87
C LEU A 183 24.67 0.89 16.88
N GLU A 184 23.87 1.28 17.85
CA GLU A 184 23.32 0.36 18.86
C GLU A 184 22.45 -0.72 18.23
N MET A 185 21.52 -0.33 17.35
CA MET A 185 20.63 -1.27 16.64
C MET A 185 21.42 -2.21 15.74
N SER A 186 22.39 -1.69 14.98
CA SER A 186 23.24 -2.51 14.12
C SER A 186 24.04 -3.52 14.92
N THR A 187 24.63 -3.10 16.03
CA THR A 187 25.41 -3.98 16.91
C THR A 187 24.54 -5.09 17.51
N LYS A 188 23.33 -4.75 17.99
CA LYS A 188 22.40 -5.70 18.58
C LYS A 188 21.74 -6.65 17.57
N SER A 189 21.71 -6.27 16.28
CA SER A 189 21.14 -7.10 15.22
C SER A 189 22.11 -8.14 14.65
N LEU A 190 23.41 -8.04 14.97
CA LEU A 190 24.39 -9.03 14.55
C LEU A 190 24.19 -10.34 15.31
N VAL A 191 24.03 -11.43 14.57
CA VAL A 191 23.94 -12.80 15.12
C VAL A 191 25.14 -13.59 14.59
N LEU A 192 25.94 -14.12 15.49
CA LEU A 192 26.98 -15.06 15.14
C LEU A 192 26.35 -16.46 14.99
N LEU A 193 26.47 -17.05 13.79
CA LEU A 193 25.98 -18.39 13.47
C LEU A 193 27.04 -19.46 13.79
#